data_77505bc365630252e5fe223d76bba2de
#
_entry.id   77505bc365630252e5fe223d76bba2de
#
_cell.length_a   1.000
_cell.length_b   1.000
_cell.length_c   1.000
_cell.angle_alpha   90.00
_cell.angle_beta   90.00
_cell.angle_gamma   90.00
#
_symmetry.space_group_name_H-M   'P 1'
#
loop_
_entity.id
_entity.type
_entity.pdbx_description
1 polymer ?
#
loop_
_entity_poly.entity_id
_entity_poly.type
_entity_poly.pdbx_seq_one_letter_code
_entity_poly.pdbx_strand_id
1 'polypeptide(L)'
;MTLTALLIGNESLTVECGKRWLERGHALAAVVTREPKVAGWASGAGLRVLAPGAGLVERTAGLAVDWVLSVANLSLVPEAVMALARQGGVNFHDGPLPGYAGLNAPVWALLNGEPAHAITWHLMTKGIDEGEVLATRSFPVEADDTAFTLNARCFAAAVDSFPEVITAMEAGGQPRQPQASGARHVWRRADRPRAGGMLDFTKPAETVARMVRALDHGGYRNPLAVAKVDAAGQLWAVGAAEVIPGVGTPGTVLGRSADHLDIACASGAVRLSGLTCLKGLPIDTARAGAALASLTGAEAEALDEALAPVAEAEPRLRGLLLKPDPALASAKSTSPDWRQIPLPAAGASWLALAALRALGRSGGDIAFASGHDPAPGQVLPWVPVRLDASGPVLAAEARVAKALAAAETATGLAADLALREPGLTALTPSGLAVSEGSGPLTGTAVTLAGNALWHDAVQVSPAKAATLAARITRLLSEMAAHPDADLAGLSPLSQVETEVYAGALAATARDYDRSLTIPAAILTQAQRTPDAVAVIAGGAKLSYADLTARATRIAHTLRSMNVGQGTLVGLACRRTTDM
;
A
#
# COMPACT_ATOMS: atom_id res chain seq x y z
N MET A 1 16.89 -24.04 34.35
CA MET A 1 15.92 -24.78 33.49
C MET A 1 15.84 -24.04 32.16
N THR A 2 15.96 -24.72 31.02
CA THR A 2 15.83 -24.07 29.72
C THR A 2 14.36 -23.87 29.46
N LEU A 3 13.94 -22.61 29.25
CA LEU A 3 12.59 -22.22 28.84
C LEU A 3 12.49 -22.11 27.33
N THR A 4 11.30 -22.33 26.80
CA THR A 4 11.00 -22.18 25.37
C THR A 4 9.96 -21.08 25.17
N ALA A 5 10.20 -20.16 24.23
CA ALA A 5 9.25 -19.09 23.93
C ALA A 5 8.83 -19.06 22.46
N LEU A 6 7.62 -18.52 22.20
CA LEU A 6 7.18 -18.02 20.90
C LEU A 6 7.41 -16.51 20.89
N LEU A 7 8.28 -16.02 20.00
CA LEU A 7 8.57 -14.59 19.88
C LEU A 7 7.75 -13.97 18.75
N ILE A 8 7.02 -12.90 19.06
CA ILE A 8 6.15 -12.18 18.11
C ILE A 8 6.59 -10.72 18.06
N GLY A 9 6.94 -10.21 16.86
CA GLY A 9 7.30 -8.80 16.72
C GLY A 9 7.81 -8.44 15.32
N ASN A 10 7.95 -7.13 15.07
CA ASN A 10 8.21 -6.62 13.72
C ASN A 10 9.29 -5.52 13.66
N GLU A 11 10.02 -5.28 14.74
CA GLU A 11 11.01 -4.20 14.84
C GLU A 11 12.36 -4.72 15.31
N SER A 12 13.39 -3.87 15.27
CA SER A 12 14.74 -4.21 15.72
C SER A 12 14.79 -4.69 17.18
N LEU A 13 13.94 -4.14 18.04
CA LEU A 13 13.81 -4.57 19.44
C LEU A 13 13.47 -6.06 19.57
N THR A 14 12.65 -6.60 18.65
CA THR A 14 12.31 -8.03 18.61
C THR A 14 13.58 -8.88 18.43
N VAL A 15 14.49 -8.43 17.55
CA VAL A 15 15.79 -9.11 17.32
C VAL A 15 16.66 -9.06 18.56
N GLU A 16 16.78 -7.90 19.20
CA GLU A 16 17.64 -7.72 20.37
C GLU A 16 17.14 -8.52 21.58
N CYS A 17 15.83 -8.52 21.83
CA CYS A 17 15.25 -9.38 22.87
C CYS A 17 15.41 -10.88 22.55
N GLY A 18 15.22 -11.26 21.29
CA GLY A 18 15.44 -12.64 20.85
C GLY A 18 16.88 -13.13 21.04
N LYS A 19 17.87 -12.30 20.71
CA LYS A 19 19.30 -12.60 20.96
C LYS A 19 19.58 -12.79 22.45
N ARG A 20 19.14 -11.84 23.30
CA ARG A 20 19.35 -11.92 24.76
C ARG A 20 18.68 -13.15 25.39
N TRP A 21 17.50 -13.53 24.88
CA TRP A 21 16.82 -14.76 25.28
C TRP A 21 17.65 -16.02 24.97
N LEU A 22 18.21 -16.10 23.75
CA LEU A 22 19.07 -17.21 23.33
C LEU A 22 20.41 -17.21 24.07
N GLU A 23 21.03 -16.05 24.26
CA GLU A 23 22.29 -15.89 25.02
C GLU A 23 22.14 -16.30 26.50
N ARG A 24 20.95 -16.15 27.08
CA ARG A 24 20.63 -16.65 28.44
C ARG A 24 20.51 -18.17 28.51
N GLY A 25 20.57 -18.86 27.38
CA GLY A 25 20.49 -20.33 27.29
C GLY A 25 19.05 -20.86 27.13
N HIS A 26 18.11 -20.03 26.74
CA HIS A 26 16.74 -20.42 26.46
C HIS A 26 16.52 -20.70 24.97
N ALA A 27 15.35 -21.25 24.59
CA ALA A 27 15.02 -21.62 23.22
C ALA A 27 13.86 -20.78 22.65
N LEU A 28 13.86 -20.59 21.34
CA LEU A 28 12.72 -20.05 20.59
C LEU A 28 12.13 -21.14 19.71
N ALA A 29 10.86 -21.49 19.94
CA ALA A 29 10.13 -22.46 19.12
C ALA A 29 9.85 -21.92 17.71
N ALA A 30 9.56 -20.62 17.60
CA ALA A 30 9.39 -19.91 16.36
C ALA A 30 9.44 -18.39 16.59
N VAL A 31 9.65 -17.64 15.50
CA VAL A 31 9.53 -16.18 15.43
C VAL A 31 8.39 -15.83 14.48
N VAL A 32 7.40 -15.08 14.97
CA VAL A 32 6.26 -14.61 14.18
C VAL A 32 6.53 -13.17 13.76
N THR A 33 6.71 -12.95 12.46
CA THR A 33 7.02 -11.63 11.93
C THR A 33 6.57 -11.46 10.48
N ARG A 34 6.31 -10.20 10.07
CA ARG A 34 6.15 -9.76 8.67
C ARG A 34 7.34 -8.92 8.19
N GLU A 35 8.26 -8.58 9.10
CA GLU A 35 9.40 -7.71 8.81
C GLU A 35 10.56 -8.55 8.24
N PRO A 36 11.02 -8.26 6.99
CA PRO A 36 12.07 -9.04 6.34
C PRO A 36 13.38 -9.10 7.12
N LYS A 37 13.77 -8.02 7.82
CA LYS A 37 14.99 -7.97 8.62
C LYS A 37 14.93 -8.91 9.83
N VAL A 38 13.77 -8.95 10.52
CA VAL A 38 13.53 -9.86 11.64
C VAL A 38 13.49 -11.31 11.14
N ALA A 39 12.82 -11.57 10.02
CA ALA A 39 12.77 -12.89 9.39
C ALA A 39 14.16 -13.37 8.96
N GLY A 40 14.98 -12.48 8.37
CA GLY A 40 16.36 -12.78 7.97
C GLY A 40 17.25 -13.14 9.15
N TRP A 41 17.18 -12.40 10.26
CA TRP A 41 17.86 -12.74 11.49
C TRP A 41 17.45 -14.12 12.03
N ALA A 42 16.12 -14.33 12.15
CA ALA A 42 15.60 -15.59 12.69
C ALA A 42 16.03 -16.80 11.84
N SER A 43 15.93 -16.69 10.51
CA SER A 43 16.38 -17.74 9.58
C SER A 43 17.88 -17.97 9.66
N GLY A 44 18.70 -16.91 9.77
CA GLY A 44 20.15 -17.00 9.95
C GLY A 44 20.55 -17.66 11.28
N ALA A 45 19.71 -17.58 12.31
CA ALA A 45 19.87 -18.27 13.58
C ALA A 45 19.28 -19.69 13.59
N GLY A 46 18.80 -20.20 12.45
CA GLY A 46 18.19 -21.54 12.35
C GLY A 46 16.79 -21.64 12.97
N LEU A 47 16.12 -20.52 13.22
CA LEU A 47 14.81 -20.49 13.86
C LEU A 47 13.67 -20.60 12.82
N ARG A 48 12.57 -21.23 13.21
CA ARG A 48 11.35 -21.27 12.41
C ARG A 48 10.70 -19.88 12.33
N VAL A 49 10.44 -19.41 11.12
CA VAL A 49 9.75 -18.13 10.87
C VAL A 49 8.31 -18.39 10.45
N LEU A 50 7.37 -17.70 11.08
CA LEU A 50 5.94 -17.79 10.80
C LEU A 50 5.38 -16.42 10.42
N ALA A 51 4.46 -16.39 9.45
CA ALA A 51 3.76 -15.17 9.09
C ALA A 51 2.66 -14.84 10.11
N PRO A 52 2.47 -13.58 10.54
CA PRO A 52 1.33 -13.17 11.36
C PRO A 52 0.03 -13.09 10.55
N GLY A 53 -1.10 -12.80 11.23
CA GLY A 53 -2.40 -12.56 10.60
C GLY A 53 -3.24 -13.83 10.44
N ALA A 54 -4.14 -13.84 9.46
CA ALA A 54 -5.05 -14.97 9.23
C ALA A 54 -4.28 -16.30 9.12
N GLY A 55 -4.77 -17.35 9.80
CA GLY A 55 -4.12 -18.66 9.86
C GLY A 55 -2.92 -18.75 10.82
N LEU A 56 -2.68 -17.73 11.70
CA LEU A 56 -1.61 -17.83 12.71
C LEU A 56 -1.86 -18.96 13.70
N VAL A 57 -3.11 -19.19 14.08
CA VAL A 57 -3.50 -20.26 15.02
C VAL A 57 -3.11 -21.63 14.43
N GLU A 58 -3.41 -21.87 13.17
CA GLU A 58 -3.08 -23.10 12.46
C GLU A 58 -1.57 -23.28 12.30
N ARG A 59 -0.84 -22.18 11.98
CA ARG A 59 0.63 -22.22 11.83
C ARG A 59 1.37 -22.47 13.13
N THR A 60 0.78 -22.11 14.27
CA THR A 60 1.34 -22.31 15.60
C THR A 60 0.83 -23.57 16.28
N ALA A 61 -0.15 -24.26 15.69
CA ALA A 61 -0.69 -25.51 16.23
C ALA A 61 0.41 -26.54 16.50
N GLY A 62 0.35 -27.17 17.67
CA GLY A 62 1.32 -28.18 18.11
C GLY A 62 2.64 -27.62 18.66
N LEU A 63 2.83 -26.29 18.71
CA LEU A 63 3.95 -25.73 19.44
C LEU A 63 3.71 -25.87 20.95
N ALA A 64 4.71 -26.34 21.69
CA ALA A 64 4.71 -26.36 23.16
C ALA A 64 5.72 -25.32 23.63
N VAL A 65 5.24 -24.26 24.27
CA VAL A 65 6.07 -23.16 24.76
C VAL A 65 5.78 -22.86 26.21
N ASP A 66 6.76 -22.33 26.92
CA ASP A 66 6.56 -21.87 28.29
C ASP A 66 5.99 -20.45 28.29
N TRP A 67 6.42 -19.61 27.34
CA TRP A 67 6.04 -18.21 27.25
C TRP A 67 5.71 -17.78 25.80
N VAL A 68 4.80 -16.83 25.65
CA VAL A 68 4.65 -16.00 24.46
C VAL A 68 5.26 -14.63 24.74
N LEU A 69 6.25 -14.23 23.93
CA LEU A 69 6.87 -12.91 24.01
C LEU A 69 6.33 -12.02 22.87
N SER A 70 5.62 -10.97 23.21
CA SER A 70 5.11 -9.95 22.29
C SER A 70 6.00 -8.69 22.41
N VAL A 71 6.86 -8.44 21.43
CA VAL A 71 7.87 -7.38 21.48
C VAL A 71 7.75 -6.49 20.26
N ALA A 72 7.41 -5.21 20.45
CA ALA A 72 7.14 -4.27 19.37
C ALA A 72 6.13 -4.85 18.34
N ASN A 73 5.05 -5.39 18.85
CA ASN A 73 3.94 -5.97 18.09
C ASN A 73 2.68 -5.12 18.27
N LEU A 74 2.21 -4.51 17.18
CA LEU A 74 1.04 -3.64 17.17
C LEU A 74 -0.29 -4.38 16.89
N SER A 75 -0.28 -5.72 17.00
CA SER A 75 -1.45 -6.55 16.72
C SER A 75 -1.81 -7.39 17.93
N LEU A 76 -3.10 -7.54 18.20
CA LEU A 76 -3.55 -8.45 19.24
C LEU A 76 -3.12 -9.88 18.93
N VAL A 77 -2.62 -10.58 19.94
CA VAL A 77 -2.27 -12.00 19.86
C VAL A 77 -3.55 -12.81 20.11
N PRO A 78 -3.93 -13.73 19.19
CA PRO A 78 -5.13 -14.54 19.38
C PRO A 78 -5.10 -15.36 20.67
N GLU A 79 -6.24 -15.51 21.37
CA GLU A 79 -6.33 -16.29 22.60
C GLU A 79 -5.82 -17.73 22.43
N ALA A 80 -6.10 -18.35 21.29
CA ALA A 80 -5.62 -19.71 20.98
C ALA A 80 -4.08 -19.79 20.89
N VAL A 81 -3.42 -18.69 20.45
CA VAL A 81 -1.95 -18.61 20.44
C VAL A 81 -1.41 -18.38 21.86
N MET A 82 -2.09 -17.55 22.64
CA MET A 82 -1.75 -17.36 24.05
C MET A 82 -1.88 -18.65 24.87
N ALA A 83 -2.90 -19.46 24.58
CA ALA A 83 -3.14 -20.74 25.25
C ALA A 83 -2.06 -21.82 25.00
N LEU A 84 -1.14 -21.61 24.04
CA LEU A 84 0.01 -22.50 23.83
C LEU A 84 1.04 -22.38 24.96
N ALA A 85 1.05 -21.25 25.66
CA ALA A 85 2.05 -20.96 26.70
C ALA A 85 1.62 -21.54 28.06
N ARG A 86 2.50 -22.34 28.67
CA ARG A 86 2.24 -22.95 29.99
C ARG A 86 2.21 -21.95 31.13
N GLN A 87 2.97 -20.85 31.00
CA GLN A 87 3.16 -19.85 32.05
C GLN A 87 2.51 -18.50 31.70
N GLY A 88 2.15 -18.28 30.42
CA GLY A 88 1.47 -17.07 29.96
C GLY A 88 2.23 -16.30 28.88
N GLY A 89 1.89 -15.05 28.72
CA GLY A 89 2.55 -14.15 27.75
C GLY A 89 3.06 -12.87 28.43
N VAL A 90 4.15 -12.34 27.87
CA VAL A 90 4.76 -11.07 28.27
C VAL A 90 4.73 -10.13 27.09
N ASN A 91 4.26 -8.90 27.30
CA ASN A 91 4.24 -7.83 26.33
C ASN A 91 5.22 -6.71 26.70
N PHE A 92 5.92 -6.20 25.70
CA PHE A 92 6.59 -4.91 25.77
C PHE A 92 5.59 -3.83 25.38
N HIS A 93 5.42 -2.84 26.24
CA HIS A 93 4.62 -1.65 26.00
C HIS A 93 5.50 -0.40 26.13
N ASP A 94 5.40 0.49 25.13
CA ASP A 94 6.19 1.71 24.99
C ASP A 94 5.63 2.91 25.76
N GLY A 95 4.88 2.65 26.86
CA GLY A 95 4.26 3.69 27.68
C GLY A 95 4.12 3.30 29.15
N PRO A 96 3.97 4.32 30.05
CA PRO A 96 3.63 4.09 31.45
C PRO A 96 2.18 3.64 31.61
N LEU A 97 1.97 2.45 32.18
CA LEU A 97 0.64 1.92 32.48
C LEU A 97 0.17 2.35 33.87
N PRO A 98 -1.16 2.60 34.05
CA PRO A 98 -2.26 2.42 33.11
C PRO A 98 -2.56 3.65 32.24
N GLY A 99 -1.88 4.78 32.39
CA GLY A 99 -2.25 6.07 31.79
C GLY A 99 -2.09 6.12 30.27
N TYR A 100 -1.14 5.39 29.71
CA TYR A 100 -0.81 5.39 28.29
C TYR A 100 -0.94 4.00 27.66
N ALA A 101 -2.04 3.29 27.93
CA ALA A 101 -2.32 2.02 27.27
C ALA A 101 -2.67 2.19 25.80
N GLY A 102 -2.49 1.15 24.96
CA GLY A 102 -2.83 1.14 23.56
C GLY A 102 -1.67 1.49 22.64
N LEU A 103 -1.85 2.41 21.69
CA LEU A 103 -0.90 2.64 20.60
C LEU A 103 -0.29 4.04 20.64
N ASN A 104 0.97 4.17 20.17
CA ASN A 104 1.68 5.44 19.99
C ASN A 104 1.88 6.23 21.31
N ALA A 105 2.07 5.54 22.44
CA ALA A 105 2.24 6.18 23.74
C ALA A 105 3.31 7.29 23.78
N PRO A 106 4.49 7.15 23.13
CA PRO A 106 5.48 8.23 23.06
C PRO A 106 4.96 9.52 22.41
N VAL A 107 4.16 9.40 21.34
CA VAL A 107 3.59 10.55 20.64
C VAL A 107 2.59 11.28 21.51
N TRP A 108 1.71 10.54 22.17
CA TRP A 108 0.69 11.11 23.07
C TRP A 108 1.32 11.75 24.31
N ALA A 109 2.42 11.18 24.83
CA ALA A 109 3.17 11.79 25.91
C ALA A 109 3.76 13.16 25.51
N LEU A 110 4.35 13.25 24.32
CA LEU A 110 4.83 14.52 23.76
C LEU A 110 3.68 15.50 23.56
N LEU A 111 2.59 15.11 22.91
CA LEU A 111 1.43 15.99 22.69
C LEU A 111 0.86 16.53 24.01
N ASN A 112 0.80 15.70 25.05
CA ASN A 112 0.33 16.09 26.38
C ASN A 112 1.36 16.93 27.18
N GLY A 113 2.61 16.98 26.73
CA GLY A 113 3.68 17.73 27.41
C GLY A 113 4.15 17.06 28.69
N GLU A 114 4.16 15.73 28.71
CA GLU A 114 4.66 14.99 29.87
C GLU A 114 6.15 15.29 30.11
N PRO A 115 6.56 15.55 31.36
CA PRO A 115 7.96 15.82 31.68
C PRO A 115 8.82 14.55 31.72
N ALA A 116 8.18 13.38 31.82
CA ALA A 116 8.83 12.08 31.85
C ALA A 116 7.99 11.03 31.13
N HIS A 117 8.66 10.01 30.64
CA HIS A 117 8.02 8.85 30.01
C HIS A 117 8.54 7.56 30.61
N ALA A 118 7.91 6.43 30.29
CA ALA A 118 8.36 5.13 30.74
C ALA A 118 7.98 4.03 29.75
N ILE A 119 8.69 2.92 29.82
CA ILE A 119 8.25 1.64 29.21
C ILE A 119 7.75 0.70 30.30
N THR A 120 6.90 -0.23 29.92
CA THR A 120 6.35 -1.25 30.81
C THR A 120 6.41 -2.63 30.17
N TRP A 121 7.01 -3.58 30.89
CA TRP A 121 6.90 -5.00 30.61
C TRP A 121 5.80 -5.57 31.51
N HIS A 122 4.79 -6.20 30.92
CA HIS A 122 3.64 -6.70 31.68
C HIS A 122 3.17 -8.06 31.16
N LEU A 123 2.46 -8.79 32.01
CA LEU A 123 1.78 -10.03 31.61
C LEU A 123 0.64 -9.72 30.65
N MET A 124 0.45 -10.55 29.66
CA MET A 124 -0.67 -10.41 28.73
C MET A 124 -1.95 -11.00 29.31
N THR A 125 -3.04 -10.27 29.15
CA THR A 125 -4.41 -10.68 29.50
C THR A 125 -5.32 -10.56 28.29
N LYS A 126 -6.64 -10.74 28.46
CA LYS A 126 -7.62 -10.50 27.39
C LYS A 126 -7.79 -9.02 27.05
N GLY A 127 -7.57 -8.13 28.04
CA GLY A 127 -7.66 -6.69 27.86
C GLY A 127 -6.38 -6.09 27.29
N ILE A 128 -6.51 -4.91 26.70
CA ILE A 128 -5.38 -4.18 26.13
C ILE A 128 -4.52 -3.62 27.27
N ASP A 129 -3.27 -4.08 27.40
CA ASP A 129 -2.28 -3.59 28.38
C ASP A 129 -2.79 -3.52 29.84
N GLU A 130 -3.54 -4.55 30.29
CA GLU A 130 -4.16 -4.60 31.63
C GLU A 130 -3.41 -5.49 32.61
N GLY A 131 -2.46 -6.27 32.15
CA GLY A 131 -1.78 -7.27 32.96
C GLY A 131 -0.86 -6.69 34.03
N GLU A 132 -0.52 -7.53 34.99
CA GLU A 132 0.43 -7.18 36.06
C GLU A 132 1.81 -6.89 35.50
N VAL A 133 2.50 -5.93 36.11
CA VAL A 133 3.78 -5.38 35.66
C VAL A 133 4.92 -6.27 36.15
N LEU A 134 5.85 -6.61 35.27
CA LEU A 134 7.10 -7.30 35.57
C LEU A 134 8.26 -6.34 35.77
N ALA A 135 8.36 -5.30 34.92
CA ALA A 135 9.39 -4.27 35.00
C ALA A 135 8.90 -2.96 34.38
N THR A 136 9.40 -1.84 34.90
CA THR A 136 9.17 -0.49 34.36
C THR A 136 10.50 0.27 34.34
N ARG A 137 10.71 1.10 33.30
CA ARG A 137 11.85 2.04 33.24
C ARG A 137 11.33 3.41 32.88
N SER A 138 11.50 4.37 33.81
CA SER A 138 11.19 5.79 33.60
C SER A 138 12.43 6.55 33.19
N PHE A 139 12.24 7.57 32.36
CA PHE A 139 13.26 8.50 31.91
C PHE A 139 12.66 9.86 31.59
N PRO A 140 13.43 10.97 31.65
CA PRO A 140 12.93 12.30 31.30
C PRO A 140 12.58 12.39 29.83
N VAL A 141 11.59 13.21 29.48
CA VAL A 141 11.35 13.70 28.13
C VAL A 141 12.18 14.97 27.95
N GLU A 142 13.08 14.97 26.97
CA GLU A 142 13.93 16.11 26.70
C GLU A 142 13.21 17.18 25.87
N ALA A 143 13.66 18.41 25.96
CA ALA A 143 13.01 19.56 25.32
C ALA A 143 12.96 19.45 23.78
N ASP A 144 13.93 18.76 23.18
CA ASP A 144 14.07 18.54 21.75
C ASP A 144 13.60 17.15 21.29
N ASP A 145 13.04 16.34 22.18
CA ASP A 145 12.54 15.03 21.79
C ASP A 145 11.46 15.12 20.70
N THR A 146 11.63 14.28 19.69
CA THR A 146 10.64 13.99 18.66
C THR A 146 9.97 12.62 18.94
N ALA A 147 8.91 12.29 18.23
CA ALA A 147 8.34 10.95 18.29
C ALA A 147 9.39 9.87 18.00
N PHE A 148 10.29 10.13 17.05
CA PHE A 148 11.36 9.22 16.70
C PHE A 148 12.38 9.04 17.84
N THR A 149 12.90 10.12 18.43
CA THR A 149 13.94 10.04 19.48
C THR A 149 13.38 9.46 20.77
N LEU A 150 12.15 9.81 21.15
CA LEU A 150 11.50 9.27 22.33
C LEU A 150 11.21 7.75 22.18
N ASN A 151 10.78 7.30 21.00
CA ASN A 151 10.61 5.88 20.71
C ASN A 151 11.95 5.11 20.74
N ALA A 152 13.03 5.72 20.25
CA ALA A 152 14.36 5.13 20.34
C ALA A 152 14.81 4.95 21.80
N ARG A 153 14.51 5.92 22.68
CA ARG A 153 14.73 5.78 24.13
C ARG A 153 13.89 4.67 24.75
N CYS A 154 12.62 4.52 24.34
CA CYS A 154 11.80 3.37 24.76
C CYS A 154 12.47 2.04 24.41
N PHE A 155 13.03 1.92 23.20
CA PHE A 155 13.73 0.70 22.79
C PHE A 155 15.01 0.47 23.57
N ALA A 156 15.80 1.51 23.84
CA ALA A 156 16.99 1.41 24.68
C ALA A 156 16.62 0.94 26.10
N ALA A 157 15.63 1.58 26.73
CA ALA A 157 15.15 1.20 28.06
C ALA A 157 14.59 -0.23 28.11
N ALA A 158 13.96 -0.69 27.00
CA ALA A 158 13.49 -2.07 26.88
C ALA A 158 14.65 -3.06 26.82
N VAL A 159 15.66 -2.79 26.00
CA VAL A 159 16.86 -3.64 25.89
C VAL A 159 17.58 -3.75 27.23
N ASP A 160 17.73 -2.63 27.96
CA ASP A 160 18.41 -2.58 29.25
C ASP A 160 17.64 -3.32 30.36
N SER A 161 16.31 -3.28 30.34
CA SER A 161 15.47 -3.93 31.35
C SER A 161 15.13 -5.40 31.03
N PHE A 162 15.33 -5.86 29.80
CA PHE A 162 14.92 -7.21 29.40
C PHE A 162 15.59 -8.34 30.19
N PRO A 163 16.87 -8.26 30.61
CA PRO A 163 17.48 -9.26 31.49
C PRO A 163 16.72 -9.51 32.81
N GLU A 164 16.12 -8.47 33.39
CA GLU A 164 15.30 -8.58 34.58
C GLU A 164 13.97 -9.29 34.26
N VAL A 165 13.39 -8.98 33.11
CA VAL A 165 12.19 -9.66 32.60
C VAL A 165 12.46 -11.16 32.39
N ILE A 166 13.60 -11.52 31.82
CA ILE A 166 14.02 -12.93 31.68
C ILE A 166 14.09 -13.58 33.07
N THR A 167 14.72 -12.92 34.04
CA THR A 167 14.82 -13.44 35.40
C THR A 167 13.45 -13.65 36.05
N ALA A 168 12.53 -12.70 35.85
CA ALA A 168 11.15 -12.85 36.31
C ALA A 168 10.44 -14.03 35.64
N MET A 169 10.66 -14.23 34.34
CA MET A 169 10.09 -15.36 33.59
C MET A 169 10.68 -16.71 34.05
N GLU A 170 11.98 -16.78 34.37
CA GLU A 170 12.62 -17.95 34.97
C GLU A 170 12.00 -18.32 36.32
N ALA A 171 11.50 -17.32 37.07
CA ALA A 171 10.80 -17.46 38.34
C ALA A 171 9.27 -17.65 38.19
N GLY A 172 8.76 -18.00 37.00
CA GLY A 172 7.34 -18.21 36.74
C GLY A 172 6.52 -16.92 36.71
N GLY A 173 7.12 -15.81 36.28
CA GLY A 173 6.48 -14.49 36.22
C GLY A 173 6.47 -13.76 37.56
N GLN A 174 7.51 -13.96 38.41
CA GLN A 174 7.64 -13.31 39.71
C GLN A 174 9.00 -12.56 39.80
N PRO A 175 9.08 -11.45 40.52
CA PRO A 175 7.95 -10.71 41.13
C PRO A 175 7.08 -10.04 40.07
N ARG A 176 5.81 -9.86 40.37
CA ARG A 176 4.85 -9.10 39.56
C ARG A 176 4.05 -8.17 40.44
N GLN A 177 3.66 -7.05 39.91
CA GLN A 177 2.94 -6.02 40.64
C GLN A 177 1.67 -5.62 39.89
N PRO A 178 0.55 -5.36 40.58
CA PRO A 178 -0.59 -4.75 39.91
C PRO A 178 -0.20 -3.40 39.31
N GLN A 179 -0.87 -3.00 38.26
CA GLN A 179 -0.65 -1.65 37.70
C GLN A 179 -0.99 -0.60 38.77
N ALA A 180 -0.27 0.53 38.72
CA ALA A 180 -0.51 1.64 39.66
C ALA A 180 -1.97 2.11 39.61
N SER A 181 -2.48 2.60 40.74
CA SER A 181 -3.78 3.27 40.78
C SER A 181 -3.69 4.59 40.01
N GLY A 182 -4.62 4.84 39.09
CA GLY A 182 -4.67 6.07 38.30
C GLY A 182 -5.69 5.98 37.17
N ALA A 183 -5.90 7.11 36.50
CA ALA A 183 -6.80 7.14 35.34
C ALA A 183 -6.20 6.30 34.22
N ARG A 184 -6.96 5.33 33.74
CA ARG A 184 -6.62 4.52 32.59
C ARG A 184 -7.10 5.22 31.32
N HIS A 185 -6.20 5.42 30.37
CA HIS A 185 -6.56 5.83 29.01
C HIS A 185 -6.04 4.83 27.99
N VAL A 186 -6.85 4.49 27.00
CA VAL A 186 -6.50 3.55 25.93
C VAL A 186 -6.51 4.28 24.60
N TRP A 187 -5.32 4.56 24.08
CA TRP A 187 -5.15 5.18 22.78
C TRP A 187 -5.39 4.15 21.66
N ARG A 188 -6.37 4.44 20.83
CA ARG A 188 -6.82 3.54 19.76
C ARG A 188 -6.12 3.84 18.44
N ARG A 189 -6.21 2.91 17.51
CA ARG A 189 -5.61 3.07 16.17
C ARG A 189 -6.20 4.22 15.36
N ALA A 190 -7.46 4.54 15.56
CA ALA A 190 -8.17 5.62 14.88
C ALA A 190 -7.97 6.98 15.55
N ASP A 191 -7.43 7.05 16.78
CA ASP A 191 -7.21 8.32 17.46
C ASP A 191 -6.22 9.18 16.66
N ARG A 192 -6.53 10.45 16.54
CA ARG A 192 -5.74 11.44 15.83
C ARG A 192 -5.47 12.66 16.72
N PRO A 193 -4.35 13.38 16.50
CA PRO A 193 -4.15 14.69 17.09
C PRO A 193 -5.30 15.63 16.74
N ARG A 194 -5.66 16.51 17.68
CA ARG A 194 -6.74 17.48 17.49
C ARG A 194 -6.62 18.19 16.15
N ALA A 195 -7.76 18.37 15.49
CA ALA A 195 -7.88 18.98 14.17
C ALA A 195 -6.96 18.34 13.11
N GLY A 196 -6.71 17.02 13.21
CA GLY A 196 -5.88 16.28 12.26
C GLY A 196 -4.45 16.81 12.13
N GLY A 197 -3.89 17.47 13.16
CA GLY A 197 -2.54 18.03 13.15
C GLY A 197 -2.44 19.49 12.69
N MET A 198 -3.55 20.22 12.60
CA MET A 198 -3.53 21.67 12.36
C MET A 198 -2.91 22.41 13.55
N LEU A 199 -1.94 23.29 13.27
CA LEU A 199 -1.28 24.11 14.30
C LEU A 199 -2.23 25.20 14.81
N ASP A 200 -2.27 25.37 16.14
CA ASP A 200 -3.07 26.37 16.83
C ASP A 200 -2.17 27.44 17.45
N PHE A 201 -2.00 28.58 16.76
CA PHE A 201 -1.18 29.68 17.22
C PHE A 201 -1.78 30.45 18.41
N THR A 202 -3.03 30.18 18.81
CA THR A 202 -3.60 30.69 20.04
C THR A 202 -3.01 30.05 21.28
N LYS A 203 -2.13 29.06 21.13
CA LYS A 203 -1.35 28.40 22.18
C LYS A 203 0.05 29.03 22.30
N PRO A 204 0.77 28.79 23.42
CA PRO A 204 2.16 29.17 23.56
C PRO A 204 3.06 28.56 22.47
N ALA A 205 4.12 29.29 22.07
CA ALA A 205 5.06 28.82 21.03
C ALA A 205 5.63 27.43 21.33
N GLU A 206 5.94 27.13 22.60
CA GLU A 206 6.40 25.77 23.00
C GLU A 206 5.36 24.67 22.72
N THR A 207 4.08 24.95 22.94
CA THR A 207 3.02 23.98 22.64
C THR A 207 2.90 23.72 21.14
N VAL A 208 3.05 24.77 20.32
CA VAL A 208 3.02 24.64 18.86
C VAL A 208 4.24 23.86 18.36
N ALA A 209 5.44 24.22 18.82
CA ALA A 209 6.68 23.53 18.45
C ALA A 209 6.67 22.05 18.89
N ARG A 210 6.19 21.79 20.10
CA ARG A 210 6.04 20.42 20.64
C ARG A 210 5.11 19.56 19.80
N MET A 211 4.01 20.13 19.28
CA MET A 211 3.12 19.39 18.36
C MET A 211 3.85 18.96 17.08
N VAL A 212 4.67 19.83 16.50
CA VAL A 212 5.47 19.48 15.32
C VAL A 212 6.44 18.34 15.65
N ARG A 213 7.18 18.45 16.77
CA ARG A 213 8.09 17.40 17.23
C ARG A 213 7.38 16.08 17.52
N ALA A 214 6.20 16.12 18.15
CA ALA A 214 5.40 14.93 18.46
C ALA A 214 4.93 14.20 17.21
N LEU A 215 4.84 14.87 16.07
CA LEU A 215 4.44 14.28 14.78
C LEU A 215 5.64 13.98 13.86
N ASP A 216 6.86 14.24 14.31
CA ASP A 216 8.07 13.86 13.59
C ASP A 216 8.52 12.44 13.94
N HIS A 217 8.31 11.53 13.00
CA HIS A 217 8.72 10.12 13.10
C HIS A 217 10.04 9.84 12.35
N GLY A 218 10.80 10.89 11.97
CA GLY A 218 11.98 10.74 11.13
C GLY A 218 11.63 10.05 9.79
N GLY A 219 12.43 9.08 9.37
CA GLY A 219 12.19 8.31 8.15
C GLY A 219 11.21 7.13 8.32
N TYR A 220 10.57 6.99 9.49
CA TYR A 220 9.62 5.91 9.77
C TYR A 220 8.18 6.33 9.47
N ARG A 221 7.32 5.33 9.38
CA ARG A 221 5.89 5.54 9.19
C ARG A 221 5.31 6.35 10.35
N ASN A 222 4.60 7.44 10.00
CA ASN A 222 3.79 8.19 10.95
C ASN A 222 2.32 7.69 10.91
N PRO A 223 1.81 7.04 11.97
CA PRO A 223 0.45 6.49 11.97
C PRO A 223 -0.64 7.53 12.23
N LEU A 224 -0.31 8.76 12.61
CA LEU A 224 -1.26 9.74 13.13
C LEU A 224 -1.59 10.85 12.12
N ALA A 225 -0.71 11.82 11.94
CA ALA A 225 -0.86 12.98 11.05
C ALA A 225 0.49 13.66 10.84
N VAL A 226 0.62 14.54 9.85
CA VAL A 226 1.68 15.56 9.84
C VAL A 226 1.17 16.86 10.46
N ALA A 227 2.06 17.66 11.03
CA ALA A 227 1.73 19.03 11.43
C ALA A 227 1.39 19.87 10.20
N LYS A 228 0.33 20.69 10.26
CA LYS A 228 -0.19 21.45 9.11
C LYS A 228 -0.57 22.87 9.48
N VAL A 229 -0.48 23.75 8.49
CA VAL A 229 -1.03 25.10 8.53
C VAL A 229 -1.89 25.36 7.31
N ASP A 230 -2.89 26.22 7.44
CA ASP A 230 -3.62 26.78 6.29
C ASP A 230 -2.96 28.11 5.90
N ALA A 231 -2.44 28.12 4.68
CA ALA A 231 -1.86 29.32 4.07
C ALA A 231 -2.73 29.74 2.87
N ALA A 232 -3.61 30.70 3.10
CA ALA A 232 -4.52 31.25 2.10
C ALA A 232 -5.38 30.19 1.38
N GLY A 233 -5.95 29.26 2.13
CA GLY A 233 -6.81 28.18 1.61
C GLY A 233 -6.04 26.98 1.05
N GLN A 234 -4.73 26.93 1.25
CA GLN A 234 -3.90 25.78 0.91
C GLN A 234 -3.24 25.20 2.15
N LEU A 235 -3.36 23.89 2.34
CA LEU A 235 -2.72 23.20 3.44
C LEU A 235 -1.25 22.92 3.14
N TRP A 236 -0.39 23.36 4.05
CA TRP A 236 1.05 23.10 4.01
C TRP A 236 1.44 22.19 5.18
N ALA A 237 2.22 21.17 4.89
CA ALA A 237 2.87 20.36 5.92
C ALA A 237 4.07 21.11 6.47
N VAL A 238 4.29 20.96 7.78
CA VAL A 238 5.39 21.58 8.54
C VAL A 238 6.35 20.48 8.97
N GLY A 239 7.61 20.56 8.53
CA GLY A 239 8.64 19.57 8.84
C GLY A 239 9.33 19.82 10.19
N ALA A 240 9.54 21.09 10.58
CA ALA A 240 10.17 21.43 11.85
C ALA A 240 9.64 22.77 12.40
N ALA A 241 9.74 22.93 13.72
CA ALA A 241 9.39 24.17 14.42
C ALA A 241 10.40 24.46 15.53
N GLU A 242 10.88 25.70 15.56
CA GLU A 242 11.81 26.23 16.58
C GLU A 242 11.11 27.36 17.33
N VAL A 243 11.23 27.40 18.65
CA VAL A 243 10.74 28.51 19.46
C VAL A 243 11.72 29.69 19.33
N ILE A 244 11.20 30.84 18.97
CA ILE A 244 11.97 32.07 18.81
C ILE A 244 11.36 33.22 19.60
N PRO A 245 12.13 34.27 19.93
CA PRO A 245 11.56 35.52 20.45
C PRO A 245 10.63 36.15 19.41
N GLY A 246 9.47 36.65 19.85
CA GLY A 246 8.53 37.36 18.99
C GLY A 246 7.29 37.78 19.75
N VAL A 247 6.65 38.87 19.32
CA VAL A 247 5.41 39.42 19.89
C VAL A 247 4.51 39.83 18.73
N GLY A 248 3.26 39.45 18.78
CA GLY A 248 2.26 39.83 17.77
C GLY A 248 0.91 39.16 18.07
N THR A 249 -0.09 39.50 17.30
CA THR A 249 -1.35 38.76 17.34
C THR A 249 -1.12 37.32 16.88
N PRO A 250 -1.64 36.29 17.57
CA PRO A 250 -1.46 34.89 17.20
C PRO A 250 -1.79 34.64 15.72
N GLY A 251 -0.90 33.94 15.03
CA GLY A 251 -1.00 33.67 13.59
C GLY A 251 -0.34 34.71 12.69
N THR A 252 0.01 35.93 13.19
CA THR A 252 0.70 36.95 12.37
C THR A 252 2.05 36.44 11.88
N VAL A 253 2.34 36.63 10.59
CA VAL A 253 3.67 36.37 10.00
C VAL A 253 4.60 37.51 10.36
N LEU A 254 5.53 37.26 11.30
CA LEU A 254 6.52 38.21 11.78
C LEU A 254 7.73 38.33 10.85
N GLY A 255 8.05 37.23 10.16
CA GLY A 255 9.17 37.15 9.25
C GLY A 255 8.98 36.02 8.25
N ARG A 256 9.62 36.12 7.10
CA ARG A 256 9.62 35.07 6.07
C ARG A 256 10.92 35.03 5.30
N SER A 257 11.31 33.84 4.88
CA SER A 257 12.35 33.60 3.89
C SER A 257 11.91 32.53 2.90
N ALA A 258 12.80 32.11 2.00
CA ALA A 258 12.48 31.07 1.05
C ALA A 258 12.19 29.70 1.72
N ASP A 259 12.70 29.45 2.92
CA ASP A 259 12.72 28.18 3.62
C ASP A 259 11.96 28.15 4.95
N HIS A 260 11.53 29.32 5.48
CA HIS A 260 10.82 29.40 6.76
C HIS A 260 9.80 30.55 6.85
N LEU A 261 8.91 30.40 7.83
CA LEU A 261 7.98 31.42 8.30
C LEU A 261 8.14 31.58 9.81
N ASP A 262 8.26 32.83 10.29
CA ASP A 262 8.22 33.18 11.71
C ASP A 262 6.80 33.63 12.07
N ILE A 263 6.14 32.93 12.98
CA ILE A 263 4.72 33.11 13.29
C ILE A 263 4.54 33.46 14.77
N ALA A 264 3.80 34.52 15.05
CA ALA A 264 3.44 34.90 16.41
C ALA A 264 2.49 33.85 17.02
N CYS A 265 2.73 33.54 18.30
CA CYS A 265 1.89 32.66 19.11
C CYS A 265 1.25 33.46 20.27
N ALA A 266 0.38 32.82 21.08
CA ALA A 266 -0.20 33.44 22.27
C ALA A 266 0.89 33.99 23.23
N SER A 267 2.02 33.31 23.30
CA SER A 267 3.26 33.81 23.93
C SER A 267 4.46 33.31 23.15
N GLY A 268 5.38 34.23 22.79
CA GLY A 268 6.52 33.93 21.93
C GLY A 268 6.15 33.80 20.46
N ALA A 269 7.04 33.24 19.68
CA ALA A 269 6.83 32.95 18.25
C ALA A 269 7.49 31.62 17.88
N VAL A 270 7.10 31.06 16.76
CA VAL A 270 7.71 29.86 16.19
C VAL A 270 8.24 30.13 14.80
N ARG A 271 9.43 29.57 14.51
CA ARG A 271 9.96 29.44 13.16
C ARG A 271 9.53 28.09 12.61
N LEU A 272 8.73 28.10 11.57
CA LEU A 272 8.28 26.91 10.87
C LEU A 272 9.13 26.69 9.62
N SER A 273 9.70 25.49 9.45
CA SER A 273 10.55 25.14 8.32
C SER A 273 10.23 23.75 7.77
N GLY A 274 10.92 23.35 6.69
CA GLY A 274 10.58 22.10 6.00
C GLY A 274 9.17 22.12 5.40
N LEU A 275 8.73 23.29 4.94
CA LEU A 275 7.38 23.52 4.45
C LEU A 275 7.17 22.92 3.08
N THR A 276 6.13 22.08 2.93
CA THR A 276 5.76 21.46 1.66
C THR A 276 4.24 21.47 1.48
N CYS A 277 3.75 21.33 0.25
CA CYS A 277 2.36 20.96 0.08
C CYS A 277 2.11 19.49 0.51
N LEU A 278 0.86 19.08 0.70
CA LEU A 278 0.56 17.69 1.12
C LEU A 278 0.95 16.61 0.09
N LYS A 279 1.45 17.02 -1.10
CA LYS A 279 2.07 16.11 -2.08
C LYS A 279 3.61 16.02 -1.93
N GLY A 280 4.18 16.66 -0.90
CA GLY A 280 5.62 16.67 -0.64
C GLY A 280 6.43 17.59 -1.56
N LEU A 281 5.79 18.47 -2.34
CA LEU A 281 6.49 19.41 -3.21
C LEU A 281 6.80 20.70 -2.45
N PRO A 282 7.96 21.35 -2.73
CA PRO A 282 8.28 22.67 -2.18
C PRO A 282 7.19 23.70 -2.49
N ILE A 283 7.02 24.63 -1.59
CA ILE A 283 6.05 25.73 -1.71
C ILE A 283 6.78 27.08 -1.77
N ASP A 284 6.08 28.09 -2.26
CA ASP A 284 6.53 29.48 -2.21
C ASP A 284 5.97 30.13 -0.95
N THR A 285 6.81 30.41 0.04
CA THR A 285 6.43 31.02 1.32
C THR A 285 5.82 32.41 1.15
N ALA A 286 6.06 33.11 0.04
CA ALA A 286 5.44 34.40 -0.25
C ALA A 286 3.91 34.32 -0.33
N ARG A 287 3.35 33.14 -0.57
CA ARG A 287 1.91 32.88 -0.65
C ARG A 287 1.22 32.77 0.72
N ALA A 288 1.97 32.77 1.82
CA ALA A 288 1.40 32.61 3.17
C ALA A 288 0.49 33.78 3.64
N GLY A 289 0.42 34.87 2.90
CA GLY A 289 -0.32 36.06 3.35
C GLY A 289 0.34 36.77 4.54
N ALA A 290 -0.40 37.64 5.22
CA ALA A 290 0.08 38.38 6.41
C ALA A 290 -0.15 37.58 7.71
N ALA A 291 -1.03 36.60 7.70
CA ALA A 291 -1.33 35.75 8.86
C ALA A 291 -1.78 34.37 8.42
N LEU A 292 -1.51 33.36 9.28
CA LEU A 292 -2.04 32.01 9.20
C LEU A 292 -3.19 31.88 10.20
N ALA A 293 -4.33 31.36 9.78
CA ALA A 293 -5.47 31.18 10.65
C ALA A 293 -5.33 29.94 11.54
N SER A 294 -5.71 30.09 12.80
CA SER A 294 -6.02 28.94 13.67
C SER A 294 -7.50 28.61 13.59
N LEU A 295 -7.86 27.35 13.65
CA LEU A 295 -9.24 26.93 13.74
C LEU A 295 -9.83 27.34 15.09
N THR A 296 -11.09 27.73 15.09
CA THR A 296 -11.87 27.87 16.34
C THR A 296 -12.10 26.50 16.99
N GLY A 297 -12.53 26.50 18.27
CA GLY A 297 -12.87 25.25 18.94
C GLY A 297 -13.91 24.41 18.20
N ALA A 298 -14.96 25.06 17.70
CA ALA A 298 -16.04 24.41 16.96
C ALA A 298 -15.58 23.86 15.58
N GLU A 299 -14.75 24.62 14.86
CA GLU A 299 -14.18 24.16 13.57
C GLU A 299 -13.25 22.97 13.79
N ALA A 300 -12.45 22.98 14.84
CA ALA A 300 -11.57 21.86 15.19
C ALA A 300 -12.36 20.61 15.55
N GLU A 301 -13.47 20.73 16.30
CA GLU A 301 -14.38 19.62 16.62
C GLU A 301 -15.05 19.06 15.38
N ALA A 302 -15.59 19.91 14.51
CA ALA A 302 -16.19 19.49 13.25
C ALA A 302 -15.19 18.77 12.34
N LEU A 303 -13.93 19.24 12.33
CA LEU A 303 -12.87 18.57 11.57
C LEU A 303 -12.51 17.22 12.16
N ASP A 304 -12.42 17.09 13.50
CA ASP A 304 -12.18 15.82 14.18
C ASP A 304 -13.29 14.80 13.85
N GLU A 305 -14.57 15.22 13.87
CA GLU A 305 -15.71 14.39 13.49
C GLU A 305 -15.61 13.93 12.02
N ALA A 306 -15.27 14.86 11.11
CA ALA A 306 -15.12 14.56 9.69
C ALA A 306 -13.94 13.60 9.40
N LEU A 307 -12.86 13.69 10.16
CA LEU A 307 -11.66 12.84 10.00
C LEU A 307 -11.81 11.45 10.67
N ALA A 308 -12.73 11.26 11.60
CA ALA A 308 -12.86 10.00 12.33
C ALA A 308 -13.10 8.78 11.41
N PRO A 309 -14.04 8.78 10.45
CA PRO A 309 -14.23 7.66 9.53
C PRO A 309 -13.04 7.43 8.59
N VAL A 310 -12.34 8.50 8.18
CA VAL A 310 -11.11 8.42 7.38
C VAL A 310 -10.01 7.69 8.15
N ALA A 311 -9.83 8.07 9.43
CA ALA A 311 -8.83 7.46 10.32
C ALA A 311 -9.10 5.98 10.59
N GLU A 312 -10.37 5.61 10.78
CA GLU A 312 -10.78 4.21 10.99
C GLU A 312 -10.51 3.35 9.75
N ALA A 313 -10.78 3.87 8.56
CA ALA A 313 -10.59 3.16 7.29
C ALA A 313 -9.12 3.11 6.83
N GLU A 314 -8.27 4.04 7.27
CA GLU A 314 -6.90 4.24 6.78
C GLU A 314 -6.05 2.97 6.75
N PRO A 315 -6.02 2.09 7.78
CA PRO A 315 -5.17 0.89 7.75
C PRO A 315 -5.50 -0.05 6.59
N ARG A 316 -6.78 -0.20 6.25
CA ARG A 316 -7.27 -1.02 5.14
C ARG A 316 -6.92 -0.36 3.80
N LEU A 317 -7.23 0.91 3.65
CA LEU A 317 -6.99 1.67 2.42
C LEU A 317 -5.50 1.76 2.09
N ARG A 318 -4.66 2.00 3.09
CA ARG A 318 -3.21 1.98 2.96
C ARG A 318 -2.69 0.64 2.47
N GLY A 319 -3.25 -0.47 2.96
CA GLY A 319 -2.90 -1.82 2.51
C GLY A 319 -3.16 -2.04 1.02
N LEU A 320 -4.21 -1.45 0.47
CA LEU A 320 -4.50 -1.47 -0.97
C LEU A 320 -3.51 -0.61 -1.75
N LEU A 321 -3.22 0.59 -1.28
CA LEU A 321 -2.28 1.52 -1.93
C LEU A 321 -0.84 0.99 -1.99
N LEU A 322 -0.41 0.24 -0.97
CA LEU A 322 0.93 -0.39 -0.94
C LEU A 322 1.05 -1.62 -1.84
N LYS A 323 -0.06 -2.23 -2.23
CA LYS A 323 -0.12 -3.41 -3.12
C LYS A 323 -1.21 -3.20 -4.18
N PRO A 324 -1.01 -2.22 -5.08
CA PRO A 324 -2.02 -1.86 -6.06
C PRO A 324 -2.20 -2.96 -7.12
N ASP A 325 -3.44 -3.17 -7.54
CA ASP A 325 -3.83 -3.97 -8.71
C ASP A 325 -4.86 -3.17 -9.52
N PRO A 326 -4.45 -2.10 -10.21
CA PRO A 326 -5.38 -1.20 -10.86
C PRO A 326 -6.16 -1.91 -11.97
N ALA A 327 -7.47 -1.77 -11.98
CA ALA A 327 -8.34 -2.31 -13.02
C ALA A 327 -8.05 -1.69 -14.39
N LEU A 328 -7.66 -0.41 -14.39
CA LEU A 328 -7.19 0.33 -15.54
C LEU A 328 -5.98 1.18 -15.11
N ALA A 329 -4.92 1.16 -15.91
CA ALA A 329 -3.78 2.04 -15.68
C ALA A 329 -4.17 3.50 -15.98
N SER A 330 -3.62 4.44 -15.21
CA SER A 330 -3.75 5.87 -15.44
C SER A 330 -2.38 6.48 -15.70
N ALA A 331 -2.28 7.34 -16.71
CA ALA A 331 -1.14 8.22 -16.88
C ALA A 331 -1.43 9.56 -16.18
N LYS A 332 -0.39 10.21 -15.65
CA LYS A 332 -0.56 11.55 -15.08
C LYS A 332 -0.91 12.53 -16.21
N SER A 333 -2.11 13.09 -16.18
CA SER A 333 -2.51 14.19 -17.04
C SER A 333 -2.48 15.48 -16.21
N THR A 334 -1.75 16.48 -16.69
CA THR A 334 -1.68 17.81 -16.07
C THR A 334 -2.79 18.74 -16.54
N SER A 335 -3.41 18.42 -17.69
CA SER A 335 -4.50 19.18 -18.31
C SER A 335 -5.47 18.19 -18.96
N PRO A 336 -6.42 17.61 -18.20
CA PRO A 336 -7.36 16.63 -18.73
C PRO A 336 -8.35 17.29 -19.71
N ASP A 337 -8.65 16.61 -20.82
CA ASP A 337 -9.72 16.95 -21.77
C ASP A 337 -10.90 16.00 -21.51
N TRP A 338 -11.78 16.40 -20.60
CA TRP A 338 -12.91 15.57 -20.21
C TRP A 338 -14.02 15.58 -21.26
N ARG A 339 -14.41 14.38 -21.70
CA ARG A 339 -15.53 14.14 -22.62
C ARG A 339 -16.47 13.11 -22.03
N GLN A 340 -17.75 13.26 -22.37
CA GLN A 340 -18.83 12.43 -21.84
C GLN A 340 -19.46 11.57 -22.94
N ILE A 341 -19.77 10.31 -22.59
CA ILE A 341 -20.54 9.39 -23.43
C ILE A 341 -21.71 8.89 -22.59
N PRO A 342 -22.96 8.98 -23.08
CA PRO A 342 -24.11 8.48 -22.34
C PRO A 342 -24.04 6.97 -22.12
N LEU A 343 -24.49 6.52 -20.94
CA LEU A 343 -24.70 5.12 -20.58
C LEU A 343 -26.15 4.91 -20.13
N PRO A 344 -26.66 3.66 -20.19
CA PRO A 344 -27.90 3.31 -19.51
C PRO A 344 -27.80 3.60 -18.00
N ALA A 345 -28.90 4.02 -17.39
CA ALA A 345 -28.96 4.18 -15.94
C ALA A 345 -28.78 2.83 -15.24
N ALA A 346 -27.80 2.76 -14.34
CA ALA A 346 -27.52 1.57 -13.56
C ALA A 346 -26.87 1.96 -12.23
N GLY A 347 -26.99 1.12 -11.21
CA GLY A 347 -26.33 1.31 -9.92
C GLY A 347 -24.81 1.20 -10.03
N ALA A 348 -24.10 1.81 -9.07
CA ALA A 348 -22.64 1.84 -9.03
C ALA A 348 -21.99 0.45 -9.10
N SER A 349 -22.57 -0.54 -8.42
CA SER A 349 -22.10 -1.94 -8.44
C SER A 349 -22.21 -2.60 -9.82
N TRP A 350 -23.34 -2.37 -10.51
CA TRP A 350 -23.56 -2.86 -11.87
C TRP A 350 -22.61 -2.21 -12.87
N LEU A 351 -22.42 -0.90 -12.79
CA LEU A 351 -21.49 -0.15 -13.63
C LEU A 351 -20.04 -0.66 -13.42
N ALA A 352 -19.64 -0.88 -12.16
CA ALA A 352 -18.32 -1.41 -11.84
C ALA A 352 -18.09 -2.80 -12.43
N LEU A 353 -19.04 -3.70 -12.27
CA LEU A 353 -18.98 -5.08 -12.83
C LEU A 353 -18.90 -5.07 -14.35
N ALA A 354 -19.80 -4.31 -15.01
CA ALA A 354 -19.81 -4.20 -16.46
C ALA A 354 -18.50 -3.61 -17.00
N ALA A 355 -17.95 -2.60 -16.32
CA ALA A 355 -16.67 -2.01 -16.71
C ALA A 355 -15.49 -2.98 -16.53
N LEU A 356 -15.39 -3.68 -15.40
CA LEU A 356 -14.36 -4.70 -15.18
C LEU A 356 -14.43 -5.77 -16.26
N ARG A 357 -15.61 -6.29 -16.54
CA ARG A 357 -15.81 -7.30 -17.58
C ARG A 357 -15.49 -6.78 -18.99
N ALA A 358 -15.87 -5.52 -19.31
CA ALA A 358 -15.57 -4.86 -20.57
C ALA A 358 -14.06 -4.69 -20.78
N LEU A 359 -13.31 -4.51 -19.70
CA LEU A 359 -11.85 -4.44 -19.68
C LEU A 359 -11.17 -5.84 -19.66
N GLY A 360 -11.95 -6.93 -19.66
CA GLY A 360 -11.41 -8.29 -19.58
C GLY A 360 -10.87 -8.68 -18.20
N ARG A 361 -11.32 -8.00 -17.15
CA ARG A 361 -10.87 -8.22 -15.77
C ARG A 361 -11.90 -9.00 -14.97
N SER A 362 -11.43 -9.90 -14.11
CA SER A 362 -12.24 -10.60 -13.09
C SER A 362 -12.18 -9.92 -11.71
N GLY A 363 -11.50 -8.79 -11.62
CA GLY A 363 -11.34 -7.99 -10.41
C GLY A 363 -10.25 -6.94 -10.58
N GLY A 364 -9.95 -6.23 -9.49
CA GLY A 364 -8.90 -5.21 -9.44
C GLY A 364 -9.33 -3.98 -8.66
N ASP A 365 -8.42 -3.01 -8.55
CA ASP A 365 -8.65 -1.78 -7.82
C ASP A 365 -9.29 -0.74 -8.72
N ILE A 366 -10.38 -0.14 -8.22
CA ILE A 366 -10.98 1.07 -8.76
C ILE A 366 -10.84 2.21 -7.75
N ALA A 367 -11.02 3.46 -8.20
CA ALA A 367 -11.30 4.57 -7.31
C ALA A 367 -12.82 4.70 -7.12
N PHE A 368 -13.26 4.85 -5.88
CA PHE A 368 -14.66 5.15 -5.57
C PHE A 368 -14.77 6.56 -4.98
N ALA A 369 -15.70 7.36 -5.49
CA ALA A 369 -16.00 8.69 -5.00
C ALA A 369 -17.49 8.78 -4.64
N SER A 370 -17.80 9.05 -3.36
CA SER A 370 -19.17 9.22 -2.89
C SER A 370 -19.81 10.54 -3.34
N GLY A 371 -19.02 11.44 -3.94
CA GLY A 371 -19.47 12.79 -4.30
C GLY A 371 -19.50 13.76 -3.13
N HIS A 372 -19.09 13.34 -1.94
CA HIS A 372 -19.00 14.14 -0.72
C HIS A 372 -17.54 14.41 -0.35
N ASP A 373 -17.23 15.65 0.05
CA ASP A 373 -15.92 16.05 0.59
C ASP A 373 -16.13 16.55 2.02
N PRO A 374 -15.87 15.70 3.03
CA PRO A 374 -16.17 16.03 4.43
C PRO A 374 -15.20 17.05 5.02
N ALA A 375 -13.99 17.16 4.47
CA ALA A 375 -12.93 18.03 4.97
C ALA A 375 -12.03 18.50 3.80
N PRO A 376 -12.44 19.53 3.06
CA PRO A 376 -11.73 20.03 1.90
C PRO A 376 -10.25 20.28 2.16
N GLY A 377 -9.39 19.72 1.31
CA GLY A 377 -7.93 19.81 1.43
C GLY A 377 -7.30 18.86 2.45
N GLN A 378 -8.01 18.42 3.50
CA GLN A 378 -7.55 17.41 4.47
C GLN A 378 -7.78 15.98 3.97
N VAL A 379 -8.83 15.80 3.15
CA VAL A 379 -9.26 14.52 2.62
C VAL A 379 -9.28 14.58 1.10
N LEU A 380 -8.85 13.51 0.44
CA LEU A 380 -9.08 13.31 -0.98
C LEU A 380 -10.48 12.69 -1.16
N PRO A 381 -11.31 13.19 -2.09
CA PRO A 381 -12.72 12.78 -2.22
C PRO A 381 -12.86 11.42 -2.92
N TRP A 382 -11.95 10.50 -2.68
CA TRP A 382 -11.98 9.15 -3.23
C TRP A 382 -11.24 8.15 -2.32
N VAL A 383 -11.61 6.89 -2.45
CA VAL A 383 -10.93 5.77 -1.79
C VAL A 383 -10.60 4.66 -2.79
N PRO A 384 -9.50 3.92 -2.62
CA PRO A 384 -9.24 2.71 -3.39
C PRO A 384 -10.15 1.58 -2.93
N VAL A 385 -10.75 0.86 -3.88
CA VAL A 385 -11.61 -0.29 -3.61
C VAL A 385 -11.15 -1.47 -4.46
N ARG A 386 -10.77 -2.57 -3.82
CA ARG A 386 -10.49 -3.83 -4.52
C ARG A 386 -11.78 -4.60 -4.71
N LEU A 387 -12.10 -4.88 -5.96
CA LEU A 387 -13.30 -5.59 -6.37
C LEU A 387 -12.97 -7.01 -6.82
N ASP A 388 -13.90 -7.93 -6.55
CA ASP A 388 -13.93 -9.29 -7.09
C ASP A 388 -15.21 -9.45 -7.93
N ALA A 389 -15.02 -9.55 -9.24
CA ALA A 389 -16.05 -9.69 -10.25
C ALA A 389 -16.12 -11.13 -10.79
N SER A 390 -15.72 -12.13 -10.02
CA SER A 390 -15.78 -13.54 -10.40
C SER A 390 -17.13 -14.20 -10.08
N GLY A 391 -17.47 -15.26 -10.81
CA GLY A 391 -18.65 -16.10 -10.57
C GLY A 391 -19.98 -15.50 -11.07
N PRO A 392 -21.11 -15.98 -10.56
CA PRO A 392 -22.44 -15.56 -11.00
C PRO A 392 -22.71 -14.07 -10.78
N VAL A 393 -23.41 -13.42 -11.72
CA VAL A 393 -23.66 -11.96 -11.76
C VAL A 393 -24.19 -11.45 -10.43
N LEU A 394 -25.27 -12.02 -9.88
CA LEU A 394 -25.87 -11.55 -8.61
C LEU A 394 -24.93 -11.73 -7.42
N ALA A 395 -24.17 -12.82 -7.39
CA ALA A 395 -23.21 -13.03 -6.29
C ALA A 395 -22.03 -12.04 -6.38
N ALA A 396 -21.55 -11.75 -7.58
CA ALA A 396 -20.52 -10.74 -7.82
C ALA A 396 -21.03 -9.34 -7.48
N GLU A 397 -22.27 -9.02 -7.87
CA GLU A 397 -22.93 -7.75 -7.55
C GLU A 397 -23.03 -7.53 -6.05
N ALA A 398 -23.51 -8.52 -5.29
CA ALA A 398 -23.63 -8.42 -3.84
C ALA A 398 -22.27 -8.17 -3.15
N ARG A 399 -21.18 -8.81 -3.65
CA ARG A 399 -19.82 -8.56 -3.14
C ARG A 399 -19.35 -7.13 -3.46
N VAL A 400 -19.56 -6.70 -4.71
CA VAL A 400 -19.18 -5.35 -5.15
C VAL A 400 -19.99 -4.28 -4.41
N ALA A 401 -21.31 -4.44 -4.30
CA ALA A 401 -22.16 -3.52 -3.53
C ALA A 401 -21.70 -3.39 -2.08
N LYS A 402 -21.37 -4.50 -1.42
CA LYS A 402 -20.82 -4.50 -0.05
C LYS A 402 -19.47 -3.76 0.02
N ALA A 403 -18.60 -3.94 -0.98
CA ALA A 403 -17.30 -3.26 -1.01
C ALA A 403 -17.44 -1.76 -1.22
N LEU A 404 -18.37 -1.32 -2.08
CA LEU A 404 -18.66 0.09 -2.31
C LEU A 404 -19.32 0.75 -1.09
N ALA A 405 -20.28 0.09 -0.43
CA ALA A 405 -20.86 0.58 0.82
C ALA A 405 -19.82 0.76 1.94
N ALA A 406 -18.86 -0.17 2.04
CA ALA A 406 -17.72 -0.02 2.97
C ALA A 406 -16.76 1.10 2.56
N ALA A 407 -16.71 1.46 1.29
CA ALA A 407 -15.93 2.59 0.79
C ALA A 407 -16.63 3.92 1.06
N GLU A 408 -17.94 3.97 0.93
CA GLU A 408 -18.77 5.14 1.25
C GLU A 408 -18.62 5.54 2.72
N THR A 409 -18.65 4.57 3.66
CA THR A 409 -18.44 4.83 5.09
C THR A 409 -17.04 5.37 5.42
N ALA A 410 -16.04 5.16 4.57
CA ALA A 410 -14.69 5.70 4.74
C ALA A 410 -14.59 7.19 4.42
N THR A 411 -15.57 7.75 3.71
CA THR A 411 -15.73 9.15 3.29
C THR A 411 -14.60 9.73 2.45
N GLY A 412 -13.41 9.14 2.44
CA GLY A 412 -12.25 9.62 1.67
C GLY A 412 -10.93 9.05 2.15
N LEU A 413 -9.84 9.64 1.68
CA LEU A 413 -8.47 9.24 1.98
C LEU A 413 -7.70 10.44 2.54
N ALA A 414 -6.99 10.27 3.66
CA ALA A 414 -6.18 11.35 4.24
C ALA A 414 -5.17 11.90 3.23
N ALA A 415 -5.24 13.19 2.93
CA ALA A 415 -4.43 13.84 1.90
C ALA A 415 -2.93 13.83 2.23
N ASP A 416 -2.58 13.77 3.52
CA ASP A 416 -1.21 13.72 4.04
C ASP A 416 -0.61 12.31 4.09
N LEU A 417 -1.36 11.26 3.71
CA LEU A 417 -0.94 9.87 3.88
C LEU A 417 0.37 9.55 3.14
N ALA A 418 0.60 10.14 1.97
CA ALA A 418 1.86 9.92 1.23
C ALA A 418 3.10 10.50 1.95
N LEU A 419 2.92 11.56 2.76
CA LEU A 419 4.00 12.11 3.59
C LEU A 419 4.31 11.25 4.82
N ARG A 420 3.31 10.46 5.25
CA ARG A 420 3.36 9.64 6.48
C ARG A 420 3.74 8.18 6.25
N GLU A 421 3.70 7.72 5.01
CA GLU A 421 3.97 6.34 4.64
C GLU A 421 5.13 6.26 3.65
N PRO A 422 6.34 5.87 4.11
CA PRO A 422 7.54 5.83 3.26
C PRO A 422 7.42 4.95 2.01
N GLY A 423 6.49 3.98 2.01
CA GLY A 423 6.22 3.12 0.86
C GLY A 423 5.33 3.75 -0.22
N LEU A 424 4.78 4.95 0.01
CA LEU A 424 3.90 5.66 -0.91
C LEU A 424 4.59 6.90 -1.47
N THR A 425 4.76 6.98 -2.77
CA THR A 425 5.36 8.15 -3.44
C THR A 425 4.31 9.19 -3.86
N ALA A 426 3.05 8.79 -4.02
CA ALA A 426 1.94 9.65 -4.37
C ALA A 426 0.60 8.95 -4.10
N LEU A 427 -0.46 9.75 -3.90
CA LEU A 427 -1.83 9.27 -3.81
C LEU A 427 -2.51 9.55 -5.16
N THR A 428 -2.51 8.55 -6.03
CA THR A 428 -3.16 8.63 -7.35
C THR A 428 -4.28 7.59 -7.42
N PRO A 429 -5.47 7.97 -7.92
CA PRO A 429 -6.55 7.02 -8.11
C PRO A 429 -6.20 5.99 -9.19
N SER A 430 -6.85 4.83 -9.17
CA SER A 430 -6.87 3.90 -10.30
C SER A 430 -7.40 4.62 -11.55
N GLY A 431 -6.96 4.20 -12.72
CA GLY A 431 -7.44 4.78 -13.98
C GLY A 431 -8.94 4.61 -14.24
N LEU A 432 -9.59 3.65 -13.57
CA LEU A 432 -11.04 3.49 -13.56
C LEU A 432 -11.61 3.96 -12.23
N ALA A 433 -12.60 4.84 -12.29
CA ALA A 433 -13.40 5.24 -11.13
C ALA A 433 -14.89 4.96 -11.32
N VAL A 434 -15.57 4.79 -10.20
CA VAL A 434 -17.03 4.87 -10.06
C VAL A 434 -17.34 6.00 -9.10
N SER A 435 -18.23 6.91 -9.50
CA SER A 435 -18.60 8.07 -8.70
C SER A 435 -20.10 8.17 -8.55
N GLU A 436 -20.57 8.47 -7.36
CA GLU A 436 -21.96 8.86 -7.09
C GLU A 436 -22.22 10.34 -7.37
N GLY A 437 -21.17 11.13 -7.57
CA GLY A 437 -21.26 12.49 -8.06
C GLY A 437 -21.61 12.57 -9.55
N SER A 438 -21.84 13.78 -10.06
CA SER A 438 -22.29 14.01 -11.44
C SER A 438 -21.17 14.21 -12.47
N GLY A 439 -19.90 14.26 -12.04
CA GLY A 439 -18.76 14.59 -12.89
C GLY A 439 -17.59 13.62 -12.79
N PRO A 440 -16.52 13.87 -13.57
CA PRO A 440 -15.34 13.02 -13.59
C PRO A 440 -14.50 13.19 -12.31
N LEU A 441 -13.87 12.12 -11.88
CA LEU A 441 -12.87 12.15 -10.82
C LEU A 441 -11.50 12.53 -11.39
N THR A 442 -10.93 13.62 -10.91
CA THR A 442 -9.61 14.09 -11.34
C THR A 442 -8.52 13.04 -11.06
N GLY A 443 -7.65 12.82 -12.04
CA GLY A 443 -6.55 11.86 -11.94
C GLY A 443 -6.89 10.46 -12.44
N THR A 444 -8.12 10.20 -12.89
CA THR A 444 -8.52 8.95 -13.54
C THR A 444 -8.47 9.07 -15.07
N ALA A 445 -8.45 7.95 -15.76
CA ALA A 445 -8.59 7.90 -17.22
C ALA A 445 -10.06 7.80 -17.64
N VAL A 446 -10.86 7.08 -16.84
CA VAL A 446 -12.29 6.85 -17.02
C VAL A 446 -13.00 6.96 -15.68
N THR A 447 -14.12 7.70 -15.65
CA THR A 447 -15.04 7.74 -14.51
C THR A 447 -16.44 7.35 -14.98
N LEU A 448 -17.07 6.44 -14.27
CA LEU A 448 -18.48 6.09 -14.44
C LEU A 448 -19.27 6.86 -13.39
N ALA A 449 -20.11 7.78 -13.81
CA ALA A 449 -20.88 8.66 -12.94
C ALA A 449 -22.31 8.80 -13.44
N GLY A 450 -23.28 8.41 -12.61
CA GLY A 450 -24.69 8.42 -12.98
C GLY A 450 -24.98 7.60 -14.23
N ASN A 451 -25.45 8.27 -15.30
CA ASN A 451 -25.75 7.67 -16.59
C ASN A 451 -24.70 8.02 -17.67
N ALA A 452 -23.44 8.18 -17.29
CA ALA A 452 -22.39 8.61 -18.19
C ALA A 452 -21.03 7.93 -17.93
N LEU A 453 -20.30 7.72 -19.01
CA LEU A 453 -18.87 7.46 -19.01
C LEU A 453 -18.15 8.76 -19.34
N TRP A 454 -17.39 9.27 -18.38
CA TRP A 454 -16.44 10.35 -18.56
C TRP A 454 -15.06 9.77 -18.89
N HIS A 455 -14.39 10.31 -19.89
CA HIS A 455 -13.01 9.94 -20.19
C HIS A 455 -12.13 11.17 -20.41
N ASP A 456 -10.90 11.09 -19.97
CA ASP A 456 -9.87 12.05 -20.32
C ASP A 456 -9.35 11.73 -21.73
N ALA A 457 -9.69 12.56 -22.73
CA ALA A 457 -9.32 12.32 -24.12
C ALA A 457 -7.80 12.36 -24.36
N VAL A 458 -7.01 12.90 -23.42
CA VAL A 458 -5.54 12.85 -23.43
C VAL A 458 -5.05 11.44 -23.17
N GLN A 459 -5.72 10.68 -22.30
CA GLN A 459 -5.34 9.33 -21.91
C GLN A 459 -6.05 8.23 -22.73
N VAL A 460 -7.33 8.43 -23.00
CA VAL A 460 -8.19 7.47 -23.68
C VAL A 460 -8.81 8.12 -24.91
N SER A 461 -8.41 7.69 -26.10
CA SER A 461 -8.96 8.26 -27.34
C SER A 461 -10.48 8.10 -27.42
N PRO A 462 -11.19 9.01 -28.08
CA PRO A 462 -12.64 8.94 -28.23
C PRO A 462 -13.15 7.60 -28.79
N ALA A 463 -12.44 7.01 -29.72
CA ALA A 463 -12.79 5.70 -30.30
C ALA A 463 -12.71 4.57 -29.27
N LYS A 464 -11.65 4.53 -28.44
CA LYS A 464 -11.54 3.54 -27.34
C LYS A 464 -12.60 3.75 -26.28
N ALA A 465 -12.90 5.00 -25.92
CA ALA A 465 -13.95 5.33 -24.97
C ALA A 465 -15.34 4.92 -25.49
N ALA A 466 -15.64 5.18 -26.76
CA ALA A 466 -16.89 4.75 -27.41
C ALA A 466 -17.03 3.21 -27.43
N THR A 467 -15.95 2.49 -27.74
CA THR A 467 -15.92 1.04 -27.68
C THR A 467 -16.19 0.52 -26.25
N LEU A 468 -15.55 1.12 -25.25
CA LEU A 468 -15.75 0.74 -23.84
C LEU A 468 -17.20 1.00 -23.41
N ALA A 469 -17.76 2.16 -23.74
CA ALA A 469 -19.14 2.51 -23.44
C ALA A 469 -20.15 1.53 -24.08
N ALA A 470 -19.94 1.17 -25.37
CA ALA A 470 -20.78 0.19 -26.06
C ALA A 470 -20.72 -1.19 -25.39
N ARG A 471 -19.53 -1.63 -24.98
CA ARG A 471 -19.34 -2.89 -24.25
C ARG A 471 -20.01 -2.89 -22.89
N ILE A 472 -19.87 -1.79 -22.12
CA ILE A 472 -20.56 -1.62 -20.83
C ILE A 472 -22.08 -1.67 -21.03
N THR A 473 -22.62 -0.93 -21.99
CA THR A 473 -24.04 -0.90 -22.31
C THR A 473 -24.58 -2.31 -22.62
N ARG A 474 -23.87 -3.06 -23.46
CA ARG A 474 -24.23 -4.44 -23.77
C ARG A 474 -24.20 -5.33 -22.53
N LEU A 475 -23.11 -5.26 -21.75
CA LEU A 475 -22.98 -6.09 -20.56
C LEU A 475 -24.05 -5.79 -19.51
N LEU A 476 -24.43 -4.55 -19.30
CA LEU A 476 -25.55 -4.20 -18.42
C LEU A 476 -26.85 -4.92 -18.86
N SER A 477 -27.12 -4.98 -20.16
CA SER A 477 -28.27 -5.67 -20.72
C SER A 477 -28.17 -7.19 -20.55
N GLU A 478 -27.01 -7.77 -20.85
CA GLU A 478 -26.74 -9.22 -20.72
C GLU A 478 -26.80 -9.68 -19.25
N MET A 479 -26.21 -8.91 -18.33
CA MET A 479 -26.26 -9.19 -16.90
C MET A 479 -27.68 -9.15 -16.35
N ALA A 480 -28.51 -8.21 -16.81
CA ALA A 480 -29.92 -8.11 -16.42
C ALA A 480 -30.75 -9.28 -16.98
N ALA A 481 -30.44 -9.74 -18.19
CA ALA A 481 -31.12 -10.87 -18.83
C ALA A 481 -30.70 -12.23 -18.23
N HIS A 482 -29.48 -12.32 -17.73
CA HIS A 482 -28.87 -13.58 -17.25
C HIS A 482 -28.25 -13.43 -15.86
N PRO A 483 -29.05 -13.14 -14.80
CA PRO A 483 -28.54 -12.82 -13.46
C PRO A 483 -27.79 -13.94 -12.76
N ASP A 484 -28.08 -15.19 -13.12
CA ASP A 484 -27.45 -16.40 -12.56
C ASP A 484 -26.25 -16.89 -13.39
N ALA A 485 -26.00 -16.28 -14.56
CA ALA A 485 -24.87 -16.67 -15.40
C ALA A 485 -23.53 -16.26 -14.78
N ASP A 486 -22.49 -17.05 -15.04
CA ASP A 486 -21.14 -16.64 -14.68
C ASP A 486 -20.74 -15.40 -15.50
N LEU A 487 -20.30 -14.34 -14.81
CA LEU A 487 -19.93 -13.08 -15.44
C LEU A 487 -18.81 -13.26 -16.50
N ALA A 488 -17.90 -14.19 -16.28
CA ALA A 488 -16.83 -14.50 -17.23
C ALA A 488 -17.36 -15.08 -18.55
N GLY A 489 -18.52 -15.72 -18.53
CA GLY A 489 -19.20 -16.27 -19.72
C GLY A 489 -19.90 -15.21 -20.58
N LEU A 490 -20.22 -14.05 -20.01
CA LEU A 490 -20.89 -12.98 -20.76
C LEU A 490 -19.90 -12.28 -21.68
N SER A 491 -20.20 -12.26 -22.99
CA SER A 491 -19.33 -11.60 -23.97
C SER A 491 -19.54 -10.08 -23.97
N PRO A 492 -18.49 -9.27 -23.80
CA PRO A 492 -18.58 -7.82 -23.95
C PRO A 492 -18.62 -7.40 -25.43
N LEU A 493 -18.22 -8.27 -26.36
CA LEU A 493 -18.08 -7.92 -27.76
C LEU A 493 -19.44 -7.79 -28.44
N SER A 494 -19.62 -6.74 -29.23
CA SER A 494 -20.74 -6.63 -30.15
C SER A 494 -20.69 -7.73 -31.20
N GLN A 495 -21.80 -7.97 -31.90
CA GLN A 495 -21.82 -8.92 -33.00
C GLN A 495 -20.78 -8.53 -34.06
N VAL A 496 -20.70 -7.25 -34.42
CA VAL A 496 -19.70 -6.74 -35.39
C VAL A 496 -18.26 -6.99 -34.92
N GLU A 497 -17.96 -6.73 -33.65
CA GLU A 497 -16.62 -7.04 -33.11
C GLU A 497 -16.34 -8.54 -33.15
N THR A 498 -17.33 -9.37 -32.83
CA THR A 498 -17.18 -10.83 -32.87
C THR A 498 -16.92 -11.31 -34.29
N GLU A 499 -17.64 -10.79 -35.29
CA GLU A 499 -17.42 -11.08 -36.71
C GLU A 499 -16.02 -10.63 -37.18
N VAL A 500 -15.56 -9.45 -36.74
CA VAL A 500 -14.21 -8.96 -37.05
C VAL A 500 -13.13 -9.84 -36.41
N TYR A 501 -13.24 -10.18 -35.14
CA TYR A 501 -12.22 -10.97 -34.42
C TYR A 501 -12.25 -12.44 -34.83
N ALA A 502 -13.42 -13.05 -34.93
CA ALA A 502 -13.58 -14.46 -35.32
C ALA A 502 -13.52 -14.69 -36.84
N GLY A 503 -13.86 -13.68 -37.63
CA GLY A 503 -13.91 -13.74 -39.09
C GLY A 503 -12.66 -13.11 -39.74
N ALA A 504 -12.72 -11.81 -40.05
CA ALA A 504 -11.71 -11.15 -40.88
C ALA A 504 -10.29 -11.20 -40.31
N LEU A 505 -10.12 -11.01 -38.96
CA LEU A 505 -8.80 -11.03 -38.32
C LEU A 505 -8.29 -12.45 -38.06
N ALA A 506 -9.18 -13.42 -37.87
CA ALA A 506 -8.84 -14.83 -37.68
C ALA A 506 -8.70 -15.59 -39.03
N ALA A 507 -9.15 -14.99 -40.13
CA ALA A 507 -9.10 -15.60 -41.47
C ALA A 507 -7.66 -15.59 -42.02
N THR A 508 -6.76 -16.21 -41.29
CA THR A 508 -5.34 -16.36 -41.71
C THR A 508 -5.09 -17.63 -42.50
N ALA A 509 -6.13 -18.47 -42.67
CA ALA A 509 -6.05 -19.68 -43.46
C ALA A 509 -5.73 -19.32 -44.94
N ARG A 510 -4.72 -19.92 -45.47
CA ARG A 510 -4.34 -19.82 -46.89
C ARG A 510 -4.26 -21.23 -47.42
N ASP A 511 -4.84 -21.42 -48.61
CA ASP A 511 -4.60 -22.65 -49.35
C ASP A 511 -3.15 -22.70 -49.78
N TYR A 512 -2.49 -23.75 -49.45
CA TYR A 512 -1.17 -24.11 -49.93
C TYR A 512 -1.12 -25.60 -50.26
N ASP A 513 -0.25 -25.94 -51.18
CA ASP A 513 -0.05 -27.34 -51.56
C ASP A 513 0.57 -28.10 -50.37
N ARG A 514 -0.26 -28.93 -49.73
CA ARG A 514 0.14 -29.76 -48.57
C ARG A 514 1.08 -30.91 -48.95
N SER A 515 1.22 -31.23 -50.26
CA SER A 515 2.19 -32.19 -50.76
C SER A 515 3.57 -31.57 -50.94
N LEU A 516 3.66 -30.24 -50.96
CA LEU A 516 4.91 -29.52 -51.18
C LEU A 516 5.81 -29.62 -49.95
N THR A 517 6.93 -30.29 -50.10
CA THR A 517 7.97 -30.33 -49.04
C THR A 517 8.82 -29.08 -49.08
N ILE A 518 9.47 -28.74 -47.95
CA ILE A 518 10.40 -27.57 -47.88
C ILE A 518 11.50 -27.65 -48.94
N PRO A 519 12.19 -28.79 -49.14
CA PRO A 519 13.17 -28.91 -50.23
C PRO A 519 12.55 -28.70 -51.61
N ALA A 520 11.35 -29.23 -51.86
CA ALA A 520 10.68 -29.05 -53.17
C ALA A 520 10.33 -27.56 -53.42
N ALA A 521 9.86 -26.86 -52.40
CA ALA A 521 9.58 -25.42 -52.49
C ALA A 521 10.85 -24.61 -52.83
N ILE A 522 11.99 -24.93 -52.20
CA ILE A 522 13.28 -24.29 -52.47
C ILE A 522 13.74 -24.60 -53.91
N LEU A 523 13.62 -25.84 -54.38
CA LEU A 523 13.97 -26.23 -55.75
C LEU A 523 13.09 -25.51 -56.77
N THR A 524 11.79 -25.41 -56.53
CA THR A 524 10.86 -24.65 -57.38
C THR A 524 11.27 -23.17 -57.46
N GLN A 525 11.63 -22.56 -56.32
CA GLN A 525 12.08 -21.17 -56.27
C GLN A 525 13.42 -21.01 -57.02
N ALA A 526 14.33 -21.96 -56.87
CA ALA A 526 15.62 -21.95 -57.59
C ALA A 526 15.46 -21.99 -59.11
N GLN A 527 14.46 -22.72 -59.62
CA GLN A 527 14.11 -22.72 -61.03
C GLN A 527 13.54 -21.38 -61.52
N ARG A 528 12.77 -20.69 -60.65
CA ARG A 528 12.12 -19.42 -60.99
C ARG A 528 13.07 -18.23 -60.94
N THR A 529 13.98 -18.20 -59.96
CA THR A 529 14.90 -17.08 -59.71
C THR A 529 16.30 -17.59 -59.32
N PRO A 530 17.04 -18.24 -60.24
CA PRO A 530 18.32 -18.91 -59.93
C PRO A 530 19.39 -17.95 -59.38
N ASP A 531 19.45 -16.73 -59.89
CA ASP A 531 20.48 -15.73 -59.54
C ASP A 531 20.10 -14.90 -58.29
N ALA A 532 18.88 -15.05 -57.74
CA ALA A 532 18.50 -14.36 -56.54
C ALA A 532 19.25 -14.90 -55.30
N VAL A 533 19.52 -14.04 -54.34
CA VAL A 533 20.21 -14.42 -53.10
C VAL A 533 19.29 -15.32 -52.26
N ALA A 534 19.73 -16.55 -51.99
CA ALA A 534 19.04 -17.54 -51.20
C ALA A 534 19.48 -17.57 -49.74
N VAL A 535 20.79 -17.35 -49.46
CA VAL A 535 21.36 -17.40 -48.10
C VAL A 535 22.33 -16.24 -47.92
N ILE A 536 22.28 -15.64 -46.74
CA ILE A 536 23.24 -14.64 -46.24
C ILE A 536 23.75 -15.10 -44.89
N ALA A 537 25.04 -15.30 -44.74
CA ALA A 537 25.66 -15.65 -43.47
C ALA A 537 27.06 -15.03 -43.35
N GLY A 538 27.34 -14.30 -42.29
CA GLY A 538 28.64 -13.68 -42.00
C GLY A 538 29.14 -12.74 -43.14
N GLY A 539 28.24 -12.05 -43.83
CA GLY A 539 28.56 -11.20 -44.97
C GLY A 539 28.70 -11.92 -46.32
N ALA A 540 28.81 -13.25 -46.33
CA ALA A 540 28.78 -14.07 -47.54
C ALA A 540 27.36 -14.24 -48.07
N LYS A 541 27.18 -14.24 -49.41
CA LYS A 541 25.90 -14.44 -50.07
C LYS A 541 25.99 -15.68 -50.97
N LEU A 542 24.91 -16.42 -51.05
CA LEU A 542 24.76 -17.60 -51.89
C LEU A 542 23.48 -17.45 -52.73
N SER A 543 23.56 -17.64 -54.03
CA SER A 543 22.40 -17.64 -54.92
C SER A 543 21.59 -18.95 -54.77
N TYR A 544 20.35 -18.97 -55.26
CA TYR A 544 19.58 -20.20 -55.36
C TYR A 544 20.26 -21.26 -56.27
N ALA A 545 20.91 -20.84 -57.36
CA ALA A 545 21.65 -21.73 -58.21
C ALA A 545 22.84 -22.38 -57.48
N ASP A 546 23.61 -21.57 -56.74
CA ASP A 546 24.75 -22.08 -55.97
C ASP A 546 24.30 -23.00 -54.84
N LEU A 547 23.22 -22.61 -54.13
CA LEU A 547 22.64 -23.42 -53.04
C LEU A 547 22.21 -24.80 -53.56
N THR A 548 21.46 -24.85 -54.66
CA THR A 548 20.98 -26.12 -55.20
C THR A 548 22.12 -26.96 -55.74
N ALA A 549 23.13 -26.36 -56.39
CA ALA A 549 24.32 -27.06 -56.84
C ALA A 549 25.12 -27.69 -55.68
N ARG A 550 25.29 -26.96 -54.58
CA ARG A 550 25.92 -27.48 -53.34
C ARG A 550 25.12 -28.60 -52.73
N ALA A 551 23.80 -28.40 -52.52
CA ALA A 551 22.90 -29.41 -51.96
C ALA A 551 22.90 -30.69 -52.80
N THR A 552 22.87 -30.58 -54.13
CA THR A 552 22.93 -31.72 -55.04
C THR A 552 24.24 -32.50 -54.89
N ARG A 553 25.39 -31.85 -54.81
CA ARG A 553 26.68 -32.53 -54.57
C ARG A 553 26.68 -33.30 -53.24
N ILE A 554 26.16 -32.68 -52.14
CA ILE A 554 26.06 -33.36 -50.85
C ILE A 554 25.13 -34.56 -50.96
N ALA A 555 23.98 -34.42 -51.61
CA ALA A 555 23.02 -35.50 -51.81
C ALA A 555 23.63 -36.69 -52.57
N HIS A 556 24.42 -36.43 -53.63
CA HIS A 556 25.14 -37.48 -54.35
C HIS A 556 26.17 -38.20 -53.46
N THR A 557 26.93 -37.46 -52.66
CA THR A 557 27.90 -38.05 -51.74
C THR A 557 27.19 -38.92 -50.69
N LEU A 558 26.09 -38.47 -50.10
CA LEU A 558 25.32 -39.26 -49.13
C LEU A 558 24.75 -40.52 -49.75
N ARG A 559 24.25 -40.45 -51.00
CA ARG A 559 23.75 -41.62 -51.73
C ARG A 559 24.85 -42.62 -52.01
N SER A 560 26.06 -42.19 -52.37
CA SER A 560 27.18 -43.12 -52.56
C SER A 560 27.61 -43.83 -51.27
N MET A 561 27.22 -43.30 -50.10
CA MET A 561 27.42 -43.88 -48.80
C MET A 561 26.21 -44.73 -48.34
N ASN A 562 25.27 -45.07 -49.21
CA ASN A 562 24.04 -45.77 -48.95
C ASN A 562 23.09 -45.08 -47.92
N VAL A 563 23.18 -43.76 -47.83
CA VAL A 563 22.24 -42.95 -47.03
C VAL A 563 20.94 -42.77 -47.80
N GLY A 564 19.83 -43.25 -47.24
CA GLY A 564 18.50 -43.17 -47.82
C GLY A 564 17.45 -42.75 -46.83
N GLN A 565 16.18 -42.96 -47.19
CA GLN A 565 15.06 -42.63 -46.36
C GLN A 565 15.12 -43.35 -44.99
N GLY A 566 14.98 -42.59 -43.89
CA GLY A 566 15.03 -43.13 -42.53
C GLY A 566 16.46 -43.27 -41.96
N THR A 567 17.53 -43.00 -42.74
CA THR A 567 18.88 -43.01 -42.22
C THR A 567 19.17 -41.79 -41.40
N LEU A 568 19.68 -41.96 -40.19
CA LEU A 568 20.09 -40.87 -39.29
C LEU A 568 21.46 -40.34 -39.73
N VAL A 569 21.54 -39.04 -40.02
CA VAL A 569 22.77 -38.35 -40.38
C VAL A 569 23.05 -37.25 -39.36
N GLY A 570 24.21 -37.30 -38.74
CA GLY A 570 24.66 -36.26 -37.82
C GLY A 570 25.18 -35.02 -38.60
N LEU A 571 24.65 -33.86 -38.30
CA LEU A 571 25.11 -32.58 -38.86
C LEU A 571 25.93 -31.83 -37.81
N ALA A 572 27.24 -31.67 -38.07
CA ALA A 572 28.15 -30.91 -37.21
C ALA A 572 28.84 -29.82 -38.01
N CYS A 573 28.23 -28.64 -38.09
CA CYS A 573 28.75 -27.50 -38.83
C CYS A 573 28.59 -26.18 -38.06
N ARG A 574 29.38 -25.17 -38.43
CA ARG A 574 29.21 -23.81 -37.95
C ARG A 574 28.06 -23.14 -38.72
N ARG A 575 27.43 -22.11 -38.12
CA ARG A 575 26.40 -21.30 -38.79
C ARG A 575 27.01 -20.42 -39.89
N THR A 576 27.29 -21.02 -41.02
CA THR A 576 27.83 -20.40 -42.24
C THR A 576 26.90 -20.70 -43.42
N THR A 577 27.30 -20.27 -44.63
CA THR A 577 26.61 -20.64 -45.89
C THR A 577 26.68 -22.14 -46.18
N ASP A 578 27.46 -22.92 -45.44
CA ASP A 578 27.61 -24.37 -45.66
C ASP A 578 26.65 -25.19 -44.80
N MET A 579 25.96 -24.54 -43.84
CA MET A 579 24.92 -25.16 -42.98
C MET A 579 23.62 -25.33 -43.73
#